data_c39cb2ff2e736b0dcc0c2c3ba2e59b54
#
_entry.id   c39cb2ff2e736b0dcc0c2c3ba2e59b54
#
_cell.length_a   1.000
_cell.length_b   1.000
_cell.length_c   1.000
_cell.angle_alpha   90.00
_cell.angle_beta   90.00
_cell.angle_gamma   90.00
#
_symmetry.space_group_name_H-M   'P 1'
#
loop_
_entity.id
_entity.type
_entity.pdbx_description
1 polymer ?
#
loop_
_entity_poly.entity_id
_entity_poly.type
_entity_poly.pdbx_seq_one_letter_code
_entity_poly.pdbx_strand_id
1 'polypeptide(L)'
;TLRVVLDDPEAMESFTHAPGQVGQLSVFGAGESPFVINSPPSRKDYLQFSVMQAGEVTAAIHRLSPGDKVGVRAPLGNFFPYNDWKGKDIFFVGGGIGMAPIRTIMLHLLEHKADYGKISLLYGARSPRDMAFSYELEDWLRRPDLDCTLCIDAPFEGWEHKVGLIPNVLLELNPD
;
A
#
# COMPACT_ATOMS: atom_id res chain seq x y z
N THR A 1 2.33 8.43 6.23
CA THR A 1 1.56 8.53 4.97
C THR A 1 1.42 9.98 4.58
N LEU A 2 1.71 10.28 3.33
CA LEU A 2 1.61 11.60 2.72
C LEU A 2 0.45 11.58 1.71
N ARG A 3 -0.41 12.60 1.72
CA ARG A 3 -1.40 12.87 0.68
C ARG A 3 -0.99 14.11 -0.08
N VAL A 4 -0.93 13.99 -1.39
CA VAL A 4 -0.52 15.06 -2.30
C VAL A 4 -1.68 15.40 -3.22
N VAL A 5 -2.02 16.67 -3.29
CA VAL A 5 -2.97 17.24 -4.24
C VAL A 5 -2.18 18.03 -5.27
N LEU A 6 -2.42 17.82 -6.56
CA LEU A 6 -1.76 18.60 -7.59
C LEU A 6 -2.30 20.03 -7.57
N ASP A 7 -1.43 21.02 -7.74
CA ASP A 7 -1.83 22.44 -7.73
C ASP A 7 -2.77 22.81 -8.88
N ASP A 8 -2.66 22.08 -9.99
CA ASP A 8 -3.55 22.21 -11.13
C ASP A 8 -4.73 21.24 -10.99
N PRO A 9 -5.98 21.72 -10.80
CA PRO A 9 -7.15 20.86 -10.67
C PRO A 9 -7.44 20.02 -11.92
N GLU A 10 -7.19 20.55 -13.12
CA GLU A 10 -7.40 19.80 -14.37
C GLU A 10 -6.40 18.66 -14.48
N ALA A 11 -5.15 18.90 -14.10
CA ALA A 11 -4.11 17.85 -14.01
C ALA A 11 -4.50 16.79 -12.97
N MET A 12 -5.08 17.17 -11.83
CA MET A 12 -5.51 16.22 -10.80
C MET A 12 -6.68 15.35 -11.29
N GLU A 13 -7.68 15.95 -11.94
CA GLU A 13 -8.84 15.25 -12.47
C GLU A 13 -8.47 14.27 -13.59
N SER A 14 -7.57 14.70 -14.50
CA SER A 14 -7.11 13.91 -15.63
C SER A 14 -6.05 12.88 -15.27
N PHE A 15 -5.43 13.00 -14.08
CA PHE A 15 -4.37 12.08 -13.65
C PHE A 15 -4.86 10.64 -13.60
N THR A 16 -4.10 9.75 -14.22
CA THR A 16 -4.35 8.31 -14.20
C THR A 16 -3.08 7.55 -13.91
N HIS A 17 -3.20 6.46 -13.19
CA HIS A 17 -2.12 5.52 -12.94
C HIS A 17 -2.67 4.10 -12.83
N ALA A 18 -1.80 3.11 -12.96
CA ALA A 18 -2.12 1.72 -12.71
C ALA A 18 -1.50 1.25 -11.38
N PRO A 19 -2.12 0.29 -10.67
CA PRO A 19 -1.57 -0.27 -9.44
C PRO A 19 -0.15 -0.78 -9.60
N GLY A 20 0.75 -0.36 -8.71
CA GLY A 20 2.18 -0.69 -8.76
C GLY A 20 3.07 0.39 -9.33
N GLN A 21 2.52 1.37 -10.05
CA GLN A 21 3.30 2.50 -10.53
C GLN A 21 3.76 3.42 -9.39
N VAL A 22 4.86 4.12 -9.64
CA VAL A 22 5.51 5.01 -8.66
C VAL A 22 5.39 6.47 -9.07
N GLY A 23 5.52 7.35 -8.09
CA GLY A 23 5.79 8.76 -8.27
C GLY A 23 7.15 9.11 -7.70
N GLN A 24 7.94 9.90 -8.45
CA GLN A 24 9.15 10.52 -7.95
C GLN A 24 8.74 11.74 -7.13
N LEU A 25 9.01 11.71 -5.83
CA LEU A 25 8.78 12.85 -4.93
C LEU A 25 10.08 13.59 -4.72
N SER A 26 10.05 14.93 -4.90
CA SER A 26 11.21 15.78 -4.66
C SER A 26 10.92 16.83 -3.58
N VAL A 27 11.88 17.02 -2.67
CA VAL A 27 11.87 18.07 -1.67
C VAL A 27 13.04 19.02 -1.97
N PHE A 28 12.73 20.30 -2.11
CA PHE A 28 13.73 21.30 -2.46
C PHE A 28 14.89 21.28 -1.46
N GLY A 29 16.12 21.21 -1.98
CA GLY A 29 17.34 21.14 -1.18
C GLY A 29 17.69 19.77 -0.59
N ALA A 30 16.80 18.75 -0.71
CA ALA A 30 17.06 17.42 -0.18
C ALA A 30 17.15 16.32 -1.28
N GLY A 31 16.70 16.65 -2.50
CA GLY A 31 16.72 15.70 -3.61
C GLY A 31 15.38 15.01 -3.86
N GLU A 32 15.41 13.89 -4.56
CA GLU A 32 14.21 13.13 -4.96
C GLU A 32 14.35 11.62 -4.75
N SER A 33 13.24 10.93 -4.59
CA SER A 33 13.19 9.48 -4.46
C SER A 33 11.86 8.91 -4.96
N PRO A 34 11.85 7.70 -5.55
CA PRO A 34 10.63 7.05 -6.01
C PRO A 34 9.86 6.39 -4.86
N PHE A 35 8.53 6.54 -4.87
CA PHE A 35 7.62 5.88 -3.94
C PHE A 35 6.41 5.36 -4.70
N VAL A 36 5.89 4.21 -4.31
CA VAL A 36 4.67 3.69 -4.92
C VAL A 36 3.48 4.61 -4.65
N ILE A 37 2.66 4.84 -5.69
CA ILE A 37 1.36 5.49 -5.52
C ILE A 37 0.43 4.46 -4.88
N ASN A 38 0.12 4.63 -3.61
CA ASN A 38 -0.66 3.64 -2.86
C ASN A 38 -2.13 4.01 -2.62
N SER A 39 -2.61 5.14 -3.20
CA SER A 39 -4.02 5.36 -3.45
C SER A 39 -4.50 4.48 -4.60
N PRO A 40 -5.74 3.95 -4.56
CA PRO A 40 -6.27 3.23 -5.71
C PRO A 40 -6.49 4.19 -6.90
N PRO A 41 -6.44 3.69 -8.17
CA PRO A 41 -6.61 4.53 -9.36
C PRO A 41 -7.97 5.25 -9.45
N SER A 42 -8.99 4.74 -8.76
CA SER A 42 -10.32 5.34 -8.62
C SER A 42 -10.32 6.63 -7.79
N ARG A 43 -9.30 6.81 -6.93
CA ARG A 43 -9.16 7.99 -6.08
C ARG A 43 -8.65 9.17 -6.90
N LYS A 44 -9.47 10.23 -7.02
CA LYS A 44 -9.21 11.40 -7.87
C LYS A 44 -8.94 12.70 -7.10
N ASP A 45 -9.07 12.70 -5.79
CA ASP A 45 -8.91 13.88 -4.94
C ASP A 45 -7.49 14.07 -4.37
N TYR A 46 -6.69 12.99 -4.35
CA TYR A 46 -5.27 13.04 -3.95
C TYR A 46 -4.48 11.81 -4.42
N LEU A 47 -3.18 11.94 -4.49
CA LEU A 47 -2.23 10.83 -4.58
C LEU A 47 -1.71 10.51 -3.18
N GLN A 48 -1.67 9.23 -2.81
CA GLN A 48 -1.15 8.81 -1.52
C GLN A 48 0.17 8.08 -1.66
N PHE A 49 1.09 8.40 -0.75
CA PHE A 49 2.39 7.75 -0.64
C PHE A 49 2.66 7.38 0.81
N SER A 50 3.20 6.19 1.06
CA SER A 50 3.68 5.79 2.39
C SER A 50 5.20 5.73 2.36
N VAL A 51 5.82 6.55 3.19
CA VAL A 51 7.26 6.77 3.19
C VAL A 51 7.82 6.37 4.55
N MET A 52 8.69 5.35 4.56
CA MET A 52 9.48 5.01 5.74
C MET A 52 10.72 5.90 5.79
N GLN A 53 11.03 6.46 6.94
CA GLN A 53 12.23 7.28 7.12
C GLN A 53 13.47 6.39 7.10
N ALA A 54 14.30 6.52 6.07
CA ALA A 54 15.49 5.70 5.86
C ALA A 54 16.71 6.46 5.30
N GLY A 55 16.57 7.77 5.03
CA GLY A 55 17.65 8.59 4.46
C GLY A 55 17.26 10.07 4.39
N GLU A 56 18.10 10.89 3.75
CA GLU A 56 17.97 12.34 3.74
C GLU A 56 16.65 12.81 3.10
N VAL A 57 16.32 12.32 1.91
CA VAL A 57 15.08 12.68 1.20
C VAL A 57 13.85 12.27 2.02
N THR A 58 13.84 11.06 2.56
CA THR A 58 12.72 10.56 3.38
C THR A 58 12.60 11.33 4.69
N ALA A 59 13.74 11.73 5.30
CA ALA A 59 13.73 12.56 6.49
C ALA A 59 13.19 13.97 6.17
N ALA A 60 13.52 14.53 4.99
CA ALA A 60 12.96 15.81 4.53
C ALA A 60 11.45 15.71 4.33
N ILE A 61 10.95 14.61 3.69
CA ILE A 61 9.52 14.35 3.53
C ILE A 61 8.81 14.28 4.88
N HIS A 62 9.41 13.62 5.89
CA HIS A 62 8.83 13.53 7.23
C HIS A 62 8.78 14.86 8.01
N ARG A 63 9.56 15.88 7.60
CA ARG A 63 9.51 17.23 8.19
C ARG A 63 8.45 18.14 7.56
N LEU A 64 7.84 17.71 6.45
CA LEU A 64 6.79 18.49 5.78
C LEU A 64 5.54 18.60 6.65
N SER A 65 4.93 19.76 6.61
CA SER A 65 3.63 20.06 7.21
C SER A 65 2.54 20.14 6.14
N PRO A 66 1.27 19.98 6.51
CA PRO A 66 0.18 20.20 5.59
C PRO A 66 0.24 21.61 4.96
N GLY A 67 0.18 21.67 3.63
CA GLY A 67 0.34 22.90 2.84
C GLY A 67 1.73 23.12 2.27
N ASP A 68 2.75 22.39 2.73
CA ASP A 68 4.08 22.43 2.12
C ASP A 68 4.06 21.84 0.71
N LYS A 69 4.97 22.34 -0.14
CA LYS A 69 5.08 21.94 -1.54
C LYS A 69 6.09 20.81 -1.73
N VAL A 70 5.71 19.83 -2.53
CA VAL A 70 6.60 18.77 -3.02
C VAL A 70 6.54 18.72 -4.55
N GLY A 71 7.65 18.45 -5.20
CA GLY A 71 7.64 18.12 -6.62
C GLY A 71 7.16 16.69 -6.83
N VAL A 72 6.32 16.48 -7.85
CA VAL A 72 5.81 15.16 -8.23
C VAL A 72 6.01 14.93 -9.70
N ARG A 73 6.66 13.82 -10.05
CA ARG A 73 6.74 13.32 -11.41
C ARG A 73 6.17 11.89 -11.43
N ALA A 74 4.99 11.73 -11.99
CA ALA A 74 4.21 10.49 -11.99
C ALA A 74 3.26 10.44 -13.21
N PRO A 75 2.73 9.25 -13.60
CA PRO A 75 3.10 7.94 -13.11
C PRO A 75 4.39 7.44 -13.79
N LEU A 76 5.19 6.65 -13.10
CA LEU A 76 6.42 6.06 -13.60
C LEU A 76 6.45 4.54 -13.33
N GLY A 77 7.29 3.82 -14.09
CA GLY A 77 7.53 2.39 -13.89
C GLY A 77 6.40 1.49 -14.41
N ASN A 78 6.58 0.20 -14.17
CA ASN A 78 5.63 -0.83 -14.57
C ASN A 78 4.47 -0.92 -13.55
N PHE A 79 3.45 -1.70 -13.90
CA PHE A 79 2.28 -1.95 -13.07
C PHE A 79 2.04 -3.46 -12.94
N PHE A 80 1.23 -3.86 -11.98
CA PHE A 80 0.82 -5.26 -11.83
C PHE A 80 -0.04 -5.70 -13.00
N PRO A 81 0.19 -6.90 -13.59
CA PRO A 81 -0.58 -7.40 -14.74
C PRO A 81 -1.95 -7.95 -14.31
N TYR A 82 -2.74 -7.15 -13.58
CA TYR A 82 -3.98 -7.57 -12.94
C TYR A 82 -5.06 -8.02 -13.93
N ASN A 83 -4.99 -7.57 -15.19
CA ASN A 83 -5.90 -8.05 -16.22
C ASN A 83 -5.69 -9.54 -16.56
N ASP A 84 -4.46 -10.04 -16.42
CA ASP A 84 -4.11 -11.46 -16.65
C ASP A 84 -4.56 -12.35 -15.48
N TRP A 85 -4.99 -11.73 -14.39
CA TRP A 85 -5.44 -12.42 -13.17
C TRP A 85 -6.95 -12.61 -13.09
N LYS A 86 -7.70 -12.10 -14.07
CA LYS A 86 -9.16 -12.25 -14.10
C LYS A 86 -9.57 -13.73 -14.04
N GLY A 87 -10.58 -14.01 -13.21
CA GLY A 87 -11.09 -15.37 -12.95
C GLY A 87 -10.22 -16.22 -12.01
N LYS A 88 -9.06 -15.71 -11.56
CA LYS A 88 -8.16 -16.45 -10.66
C LYS A 88 -8.40 -16.08 -9.21
N ASP A 89 -8.04 -16.98 -8.31
CA ASP A 89 -7.87 -16.72 -6.90
C ASP A 89 -6.54 -15.98 -6.70
N ILE A 90 -6.55 -14.97 -5.83
CA ILE A 90 -5.39 -14.11 -5.61
C ILE A 90 -4.99 -14.15 -4.14
N PHE A 91 -3.74 -14.49 -3.88
CA PHE A 91 -3.18 -14.49 -2.55
C PHE A 91 -2.07 -13.42 -2.45
N PHE A 92 -2.32 -12.38 -1.68
CA PHE A 92 -1.34 -11.34 -1.41
C PHE A 92 -0.52 -11.66 -0.17
N VAL A 93 0.80 -11.43 -0.24
CA VAL A 93 1.70 -11.54 0.91
C VAL A 93 2.45 -10.23 1.07
N GLY A 94 2.25 -9.55 2.19
CA GLY A 94 2.84 -8.25 2.49
C GLY A 94 3.63 -8.23 3.79
N GLY A 95 4.78 -7.54 3.81
CA GLY A 95 5.61 -7.35 4.99
C GLY A 95 5.90 -5.88 5.28
N GLY A 96 5.58 -5.38 6.48
CA GLY A 96 5.87 -4.01 6.90
C GLY A 96 5.43 -2.96 5.87
N ILE A 97 6.35 -2.05 5.49
CA ILE A 97 6.10 -1.01 4.48
C ILE A 97 5.88 -1.57 3.06
N GLY A 98 6.30 -2.83 2.79
CA GLY A 98 6.02 -3.53 1.53
C GLY A 98 4.53 -3.75 1.27
N MET A 99 3.68 -3.54 2.27
CA MET A 99 2.23 -3.48 2.08
C MET A 99 1.78 -2.32 1.18
N ALA A 100 2.56 -1.26 1.01
CA ALA A 100 2.17 -0.09 0.23
C ALA A 100 1.84 -0.41 -1.24
N PRO A 101 2.67 -1.11 -2.04
CA PRO A 101 2.30 -1.56 -3.38
C PRO A 101 1.16 -2.58 -3.39
N ILE A 102 1.12 -3.49 -2.40
CA ILE A 102 0.08 -4.52 -2.31
C ILE A 102 -1.27 -3.89 -2.02
N ARG A 103 -1.32 -2.88 -1.14
CA ARG A 103 -2.55 -2.17 -0.81
C ARG A 103 -3.24 -1.60 -2.05
N THR A 104 -2.50 -0.92 -2.93
CA THR A 104 -3.13 -0.29 -4.11
C THR A 104 -3.73 -1.33 -5.05
N ILE A 105 -3.02 -2.43 -5.32
CA ILE A 105 -3.56 -3.49 -6.18
C ILE A 105 -4.70 -4.25 -5.49
N MET A 106 -4.59 -4.56 -4.21
CA MET A 106 -5.64 -5.23 -3.44
C MET A 106 -6.94 -4.41 -3.45
N LEU A 107 -6.88 -3.11 -3.16
CA LEU A 107 -8.04 -2.24 -3.19
C LEU A 107 -8.65 -2.16 -4.60
N HIS A 108 -7.81 -2.07 -5.64
CA HIS A 108 -8.29 -2.08 -7.03
C HIS A 108 -9.02 -3.38 -7.38
N LEU A 109 -8.49 -4.53 -6.96
CA LEU A 109 -9.16 -5.83 -7.20
C LEU A 109 -10.47 -5.94 -6.42
N LEU A 110 -10.51 -5.44 -5.19
CA LEU A 110 -11.73 -5.44 -4.37
C LEU A 110 -12.82 -4.53 -4.95
N GLU A 111 -12.45 -3.38 -5.56
CA GLU A 111 -13.39 -2.53 -6.30
C GLU A 111 -13.97 -3.24 -7.54
N HIS A 112 -13.23 -4.20 -8.10
CA HIS A 112 -13.63 -5.00 -9.27
C HIS A 112 -13.82 -6.48 -8.92
N LYS A 113 -14.29 -6.77 -7.70
CA LYS A 113 -14.34 -8.13 -7.13
C LYS A 113 -15.01 -9.16 -8.03
N ALA A 114 -16.01 -8.75 -8.82
CA ALA A 114 -16.71 -9.64 -9.75
C ALA A 114 -15.81 -10.23 -10.85
N ASP A 115 -14.68 -9.61 -11.15
CA ASP A 115 -13.72 -10.06 -12.16
C ASP A 115 -12.74 -11.12 -11.63
N TYR A 116 -12.67 -11.34 -10.30
CA TYR A 116 -11.66 -12.18 -9.65
C TYR A 116 -12.30 -13.24 -8.77
N GLY A 117 -11.58 -14.33 -8.55
CA GLY A 117 -11.95 -15.37 -7.59
C GLY A 117 -11.78 -14.93 -6.14
N LYS A 118 -11.36 -15.84 -5.27
CA LYS A 118 -11.07 -15.54 -3.87
C LYS A 118 -9.91 -14.53 -3.77
N ILE A 119 -10.04 -13.52 -2.91
CA ILE A 119 -8.95 -12.59 -2.61
C ILE A 119 -8.54 -12.81 -1.15
N SER A 120 -7.27 -13.13 -0.94
CA SER A 120 -6.71 -13.40 0.38
C SER A 120 -5.47 -12.52 0.60
N LEU A 121 -5.26 -12.11 1.85
CA LEU A 121 -4.12 -11.31 2.29
C LEU A 121 -3.48 -11.95 3.52
N LEU A 122 -2.18 -12.23 3.45
CA LEU A 122 -1.32 -12.43 4.62
C LEU A 122 -0.46 -11.17 4.77
N TYR A 123 -0.67 -10.42 5.86
CA TYR A 123 0.11 -9.24 6.17
C TYR A 123 0.83 -9.40 7.50
N GLY A 124 2.15 -9.26 7.47
CA GLY A 124 2.98 -9.38 8.65
C GLY A 124 3.91 -8.20 8.88
N ALA A 125 4.35 -8.02 10.13
CA ALA A 125 5.35 -7.06 10.53
C ALA A 125 6.12 -7.57 11.77
N ARG A 126 7.23 -6.92 12.13
CA ARG A 126 7.99 -7.28 13.34
C ARG A 126 7.16 -7.08 14.62
N SER A 127 6.36 -6.03 14.64
CA SER A 127 5.45 -5.72 15.75
C SER A 127 4.22 -4.97 15.22
N PRO A 128 3.15 -4.81 16.02
CA PRO A 128 1.98 -4.01 15.62
C PRO A 128 2.33 -2.55 15.26
N ARG A 129 3.39 -2.01 15.85
CA ARG A 129 3.87 -0.64 15.58
C ARG A 129 4.54 -0.48 14.23
N ASP A 130 5.04 -1.58 13.65
CA ASP A 130 5.69 -1.61 12.34
C ASP A 130 4.69 -1.85 11.20
N MET A 131 3.41 -2.08 11.51
CA MET A 131 2.38 -2.24 10.50
C MET A 131 2.01 -0.90 9.87
N ALA A 132 2.26 -0.79 8.57
CA ALA A 132 1.73 0.31 7.77
C ALA A 132 0.20 0.18 7.66
N PHE A 133 -0.50 1.30 7.52
CA PHE A 133 -1.97 1.34 7.41
C PHE A 133 -2.72 0.73 8.61
N SER A 134 -2.15 0.81 9.80
CA SER A 134 -2.78 0.30 11.03
C SER A 134 -4.22 0.76 11.22
N TYR A 135 -4.56 1.95 10.71
CA TYR A 135 -5.90 2.55 10.73
C TYR A 135 -6.91 1.90 9.77
N GLU A 136 -6.47 0.97 8.89
CA GLU A 136 -7.32 0.24 7.94
C GLU A 136 -7.46 -1.25 8.29
N LEU A 137 -6.65 -1.78 9.22
CA LEU A 137 -6.58 -3.22 9.48
C LEU A 137 -7.91 -3.80 9.95
N GLU A 138 -8.61 -3.08 10.83
CA GLU A 138 -9.93 -3.46 11.32
C GLU A 138 -10.96 -3.56 10.18
N ASP A 139 -10.90 -2.60 9.24
CA ASP A 139 -11.79 -2.61 8.08
C ASP A 139 -11.48 -3.79 7.17
N TRP A 140 -10.19 -4.10 6.94
CA TRP A 140 -9.79 -5.27 6.13
C TRP A 140 -10.23 -6.58 6.76
N LEU A 141 -10.09 -6.73 8.09
CA LEU A 141 -10.53 -7.92 8.82
C LEU A 141 -12.05 -8.14 8.78
N ARG A 142 -12.83 -7.06 8.69
CA ARG A 142 -14.31 -7.13 8.65
C ARG A 142 -14.88 -7.33 7.25
N ARG A 143 -14.07 -7.19 6.20
CA ARG A 143 -14.54 -7.30 4.82
C ARG A 143 -14.96 -8.73 4.48
N PRO A 144 -16.19 -8.94 3.98
CA PRO A 144 -16.67 -10.28 3.59
C PRO A 144 -16.03 -10.77 2.27
N ASP A 145 -15.42 -9.88 1.49
CA ASP A 145 -14.82 -10.14 0.18
C ASP A 145 -13.28 -10.25 0.22
N LEU A 146 -12.69 -10.18 1.43
CA LEU A 146 -11.25 -10.32 1.67
C LEU A 146 -10.98 -11.29 2.83
N ASP A 147 -10.26 -12.38 2.55
CA ASP A 147 -9.76 -13.28 3.59
C ASP A 147 -8.43 -12.74 4.14
N CYS A 148 -8.49 -12.03 5.28
CA CYS A 148 -7.35 -11.29 5.82
C CYS A 148 -6.75 -12.01 7.04
N THR A 149 -5.46 -12.31 6.96
CA THR A 149 -4.65 -12.84 8.07
C THR A 149 -3.56 -11.84 8.42
N LEU A 150 -3.48 -11.47 9.71
CA LEU A 150 -2.43 -10.63 10.25
C LEU A 150 -1.45 -11.45 11.09
N CYS A 151 -0.15 -11.14 11.02
CA CYS A 151 0.84 -11.76 11.89
C CYS A 151 1.94 -10.79 12.33
N ILE A 152 2.58 -11.10 13.47
CA ILE A 152 3.78 -10.41 13.95
C ILE A 152 4.85 -11.43 14.30
N ASP A 153 6.13 -11.04 14.23
CA ASP A 153 7.25 -11.95 14.39
C ASP A 153 7.32 -12.57 15.79
N ALA A 154 6.97 -11.81 16.83
CA ALA A 154 7.05 -12.25 18.23
C ALA A 154 5.82 -11.80 19.03
N PRO A 155 5.49 -12.49 20.15
CA PRO A 155 4.37 -12.12 21.00
C PRO A 155 4.43 -10.65 21.45
N PHE A 156 3.27 -10.00 21.48
CA PHE A 156 3.11 -8.59 21.89
C PHE A 156 1.82 -8.45 22.70
N GLU A 157 1.87 -7.70 23.79
CA GLU A 157 0.73 -7.49 24.66
C GLU A 157 -0.46 -6.86 23.90
N GLY A 158 -1.64 -7.46 24.03
CA GLY A 158 -2.86 -7.02 23.32
C GLY A 158 -2.95 -7.44 21.85
N TRP A 159 -2.02 -8.28 21.35
CA TRP A 159 -2.10 -8.82 19.99
C TRP A 159 -2.94 -10.11 19.97
N GLU A 160 -4.03 -10.10 19.22
CA GLU A 160 -5.00 -11.20 19.17
C GLU A 160 -4.94 -12.02 17.87
N HIS A 161 -4.01 -11.69 16.96
CA HIS A 161 -3.84 -12.38 15.68
C HIS A 161 -2.62 -13.33 15.71
N LYS A 162 -2.22 -13.86 14.55
CA LYS A 162 -1.13 -14.84 14.48
C LYS A 162 0.22 -14.28 14.95
N VAL A 163 1.02 -15.15 15.53
CA VAL A 163 2.41 -14.89 15.91
C VAL A 163 3.31 -15.85 15.15
N GLY A 164 4.27 -15.34 14.42
CA GLY A 164 5.22 -16.08 13.61
C GLY A 164 5.69 -15.28 12.41
N LEU A 165 6.83 -15.67 11.87
CA LEU A 165 7.36 -15.09 10.64
C LEU A 165 6.42 -15.40 9.47
N ILE A 166 6.27 -14.45 8.54
CA ILE A 166 5.42 -14.58 7.35
C ILE A 166 5.59 -15.94 6.65
N PRO A 167 6.82 -16.45 6.36
CA PRO A 167 6.97 -17.74 5.69
C PRO A 167 6.37 -18.92 6.48
N ASN A 168 6.49 -18.90 7.81
CA ASN A 168 5.94 -19.97 8.65
C ASN A 168 4.41 -19.93 8.67
N VAL A 169 3.85 -18.72 8.82
CA VAL A 169 2.40 -18.54 8.78
C VAL A 169 1.83 -18.90 7.41
N LEU A 170 2.56 -18.59 6.32
CA LEU A 170 2.16 -18.96 4.96
C LEU A 170 2.10 -20.49 4.79
N LEU A 171 3.10 -21.22 5.32
CA LEU A 171 3.10 -22.68 5.31
C LEU A 171 1.93 -23.28 6.12
N GLU A 172 1.57 -22.67 7.25
CA GLU A 172 0.41 -23.09 8.05
C GLU A 172 -0.91 -22.85 7.31
N LEU A 173 -1.04 -21.74 6.59
CA LEU A 173 -2.23 -21.40 5.81
C LEU A 173 -2.39 -22.32 4.59
N ASN A 174 -1.28 -22.83 4.05
CA ASN A 174 -1.22 -23.75 2.90
C ASN A 174 -2.20 -23.33 1.78
N PRO A 175 -2.07 -22.10 1.24
CA PRO A 175 -2.94 -21.66 0.16
C PRO A 175 -2.72 -22.55 -1.08
N ASP A 176 -3.80 -23.06 -1.67
CA ASP A 176 -3.81 -23.83 -2.91
C ASP A 176 -3.41 -22.99 -4.12
#